data_1a5ebd8cec4f43d5319f1436ada1f78b
#
_entry.id   1a5ebd8cec4f43d5319f1436ada1f78b
#
_cell.length_a   1.000
_cell.length_b   1.000
_cell.length_c   1.000
_cell.angle_alpha   90.00
_cell.angle_beta   90.00
_cell.angle_gamma   90.00
#
_symmetry.space_group_name_H-M   'P 1'
#
loop_
_entity.id
_entity.type
_entity.pdbx_description
1 polymer ?
#
loop_
_entity_poly.entity_id
_entity_poly.type
_entity_poly.pdbx_seq_one_letter_code
_entity_poly.pdbx_strand_id
1 'polypeptide(L)'
;MKRIPVVLMSLVVVIFMTSFSAGAGPKKESVPNGGSLSYGEYGRPATLDPITSNEMISLRLTELIFNGLVGINEKQEIVPELAERWERSSDGRTYTFYLRKNVTWHPREGEEPKPFTAEDVIFTYKIMMHPKTITPLKVRYEFIDTVEKLNDYTVKFTLKRPILNALAKFSFKMIPKHGPSNPTYLTRDDAFVQNPIGTGPYMLKNITAEREIILAANDNYFKGRPHIDKIVAKPFADQNIMTQALMFNAIDMIVLVNPRDIPEIQGDKRFILQPYNALSYSFFGYNVRNPLLADKRVRKAFTYAVNRQEYQK
;
A
#
# COMPACT_ATOMS: atom_id res chain seq x y z
N MET A 1 -92.64 -5.96 -30.35
CA MET A 1 -91.70 -6.98 -29.88
C MET A 1 -90.70 -7.25 -31.03
N LYS A 2 -89.50 -6.65 -30.97
CA LYS A 2 -88.47 -6.90 -32.01
C LYS A 2 -87.23 -7.41 -31.27
N ARG A 3 -86.78 -8.60 -31.65
CA ARG A 3 -85.59 -9.24 -31.07
C ARG A 3 -84.37 -8.66 -31.75
N ILE A 4 -83.37 -8.29 -30.91
CA ILE A 4 -82.06 -7.81 -31.36
C ILE A 4 -81.10 -9.00 -31.31
N PRO A 5 -80.34 -9.31 -32.37
CA PRO A 5 -79.34 -10.38 -32.31
C PRO A 5 -78.06 -9.96 -31.60
N VAL A 6 -77.57 -10.89 -30.83
CA VAL A 6 -76.28 -10.79 -30.10
C VAL A 6 -75.16 -11.08 -31.11
N VAL A 7 -74.30 -10.12 -31.40
CA VAL A 7 -73.09 -10.30 -32.19
C VAL A 7 -71.98 -10.70 -31.25
N LEU A 8 -71.45 -11.89 -31.38
CA LEU A 8 -70.29 -12.39 -30.66
C LEU A 8 -69.05 -11.75 -31.29
N MET A 9 -68.38 -10.88 -30.54
CA MET A 9 -67.13 -10.22 -30.94
C MET A 9 -65.97 -11.00 -30.36
N SER A 10 -65.34 -11.83 -31.21
CA SER A 10 -64.17 -12.60 -30.85
C SER A 10 -62.94 -11.66 -30.64
N LEU A 11 -62.50 -11.51 -29.41
CA LEU A 11 -61.29 -10.75 -29.07
C LEU A 11 -60.05 -11.63 -29.36
N VAL A 12 -59.36 -11.34 -30.45
CA VAL A 12 -58.06 -11.95 -30.76
C VAL A 12 -57.01 -11.19 -29.94
N VAL A 13 -56.54 -11.81 -28.87
CA VAL A 13 -55.37 -11.28 -28.08
C VAL A 13 -54.10 -11.67 -28.80
N VAL A 14 -53.49 -10.73 -29.52
CA VAL A 14 -52.14 -10.88 -30.06
C VAL A 14 -51.14 -10.60 -28.96
N ILE A 15 -50.57 -11.67 -28.39
CA ILE A 15 -49.44 -11.56 -27.43
C ILE A 15 -48.19 -11.21 -28.24
N PHE A 16 -47.77 -9.93 -28.18
CA PHE A 16 -46.43 -9.52 -28.59
C PHE A 16 -45.44 -10.00 -27.53
N MET A 17 -44.79 -11.15 -27.79
CA MET A 17 -43.56 -11.50 -27.06
C MET A 17 -42.46 -10.52 -27.51
N THR A 18 -42.28 -9.44 -26.77
CA THR A 18 -41.08 -8.66 -26.86
C THR A 18 -39.96 -9.45 -26.21
N SER A 19 -39.08 -10.02 -27.03
CA SER A 19 -37.80 -10.60 -26.62
C SER A 19 -37.00 -9.51 -25.94
N PHE A 20 -36.99 -9.51 -24.59
CA PHE A 20 -36.07 -8.68 -23.82
C PHE A 20 -34.66 -9.25 -24.06
N SER A 21 -33.98 -8.68 -25.05
CA SER A 21 -32.56 -8.90 -25.22
C SER A 21 -31.87 -8.35 -23.95
N ALA A 22 -31.42 -9.24 -23.08
CA ALA A 22 -30.60 -8.86 -21.96
C ALA A 22 -29.38 -8.12 -22.53
N GLY A 23 -29.40 -6.79 -22.42
CA GLY A 23 -28.28 -5.95 -22.82
C GLY A 23 -27.05 -6.41 -22.05
N ALA A 24 -26.06 -6.91 -22.78
CA ALA A 24 -24.74 -7.14 -22.23
C ALA A 24 -24.30 -5.81 -21.59
N GLY A 25 -24.12 -5.82 -20.27
CA GLY A 25 -23.54 -4.67 -19.57
C GLY A 25 -22.24 -4.25 -20.25
N PRO A 26 -21.81 -3.00 -20.10
CA PRO A 26 -20.62 -2.50 -20.77
C PRO A 26 -19.47 -3.48 -20.50
N LYS A 27 -18.96 -4.10 -21.59
CA LYS A 27 -17.73 -4.89 -21.51
C LYS A 27 -16.67 -3.97 -20.89
N LYS A 28 -16.17 -4.31 -19.70
CA LYS A 28 -14.94 -3.71 -19.20
C LYS A 28 -13.91 -3.93 -20.29
N GLU A 29 -13.49 -2.87 -20.95
CA GLU A 29 -12.33 -2.94 -21.85
C GLU A 29 -11.17 -3.51 -21.03
N SER A 30 -10.62 -4.61 -21.52
CA SER A 30 -9.45 -5.22 -20.87
C SER A 30 -8.29 -4.25 -21.07
N VAL A 31 -7.79 -3.69 -19.97
CA VAL A 31 -6.57 -2.88 -19.99
C VAL A 31 -5.45 -3.79 -20.51
N PRO A 32 -4.76 -3.46 -21.61
CA PRO A 32 -3.70 -4.29 -22.13
C PRO A 32 -2.55 -4.38 -21.11
N ASN A 33 -1.94 -5.57 -21.03
CA ASN A 33 -0.72 -5.76 -20.26
C ASN A 33 0.48 -5.25 -21.06
N GLY A 34 1.45 -4.63 -20.38
CA GLY A 34 2.69 -4.21 -21.01
C GLY A 34 3.15 -2.82 -20.62
N GLY A 35 4.29 -2.42 -21.17
CA GLY A 35 4.82 -1.08 -21.03
C GLY A 35 5.60 -0.80 -19.75
N SER A 36 6.03 0.44 -19.65
CA SER A 36 6.85 0.93 -18.52
C SER A 36 6.28 2.24 -18.01
N LEU A 37 6.19 2.38 -16.70
CA LEU A 37 5.88 3.62 -16.02
C LEU A 37 7.15 4.16 -15.36
N SER A 38 7.54 5.39 -15.72
CA SER A 38 8.60 6.12 -15.03
C SER A 38 8.01 7.22 -14.14
N TYR A 39 8.44 7.30 -12.89
CA TYR A 39 7.97 8.36 -12.02
C TYR A 39 9.08 9.00 -11.19
N GLY A 40 8.89 10.28 -10.88
CA GLY A 40 9.83 11.06 -10.11
C GLY A 40 9.60 10.96 -8.60
N GLU A 41 10.69 10.78 -7.85
CA GLU A 41 10.75 10.89 -6.39
C GLU A 41 11.65 12.04 -5.97
N TYR A 42 11.19 12.87 -5.03
CA TYR A 42 12.02 13.94 -4.48
C TYR A 42 12.98 13.37 -3.43
N GLY A 43 14.17 12.99 -3.87
CA GLY A 43 15.20 12.33 -3.07
C GLY A 43 15.35 10.84 -3.40
N ARG A 44 16.11 10.16 -2.55
CA ARG A 44 16.43 8.73 -2.68
C ARG A 44 15.88 7.98 -1.49
N PRO A 45 15.40 6.74 -1.67
CA PRO A 45 15.06 5.91 -0.52
C PRO A 45 16.33 5.61 0.30
N ALA A 46 16.21 5.68 1.62
CA ALA A 46 17.28 5.29 2.53
C ALA A 46 17.51 3.77 2.49
N THR A 47 16.44 3.02 2.24
CA THR A 47 16.43 1.55 2.16
C THR A 47 15.16 1.09 1.45
N LEU A 48 15.18 -0.13 0.91
CA LEU A 48 13.98 -0.82 0.43
C LEU A 48 13.51 -1.93 1.40
N ASP A 49 14.14 -2.05 2.55
CA ASP A 49 13.74 -2.96 3.60
C ASP A 49 12.55 -2.40 4.40
N PRO A 50 11.43 -3.11 4.53
CA PRO A 50 10.24 -2.62 5.18
C PRO A 50 10.33 -2.58 6.72
N ILE A 51 11.33 -3.22 7.32
CA ILE A 51 11.48 -3.29 8.77
C ILE A 51 12.19 -2.04 9.30
N THR A 52 13.21 -1.55 8.60
CA THR A 52 14.02 -0.42 9.08
C THR A 52 13.67 0.90 8.40
N SER A 53 12.86 0.88 7.34
CA SER A 53 12.40 2.09 6.63
C SER A 53 11.48 2.95 7.50
N ASN A 54 11.64 4.27 7.39
CA ASN A 54 10.83 5.23 8.15
C ASN A 54 10.50 6.51 7.38
N GLU A 55 10.89 6.59 6.10
CA GLU A 55 10.64 7.75 5.26
C GLU A 55 9.73 7.40 4.08
N MET A 56 9.00 8.41 3.57
CA MET A 56 7.88 8.19 2.65
C MET A 56 8.28 7.55 1.32
N ILE A 57 9.49 7.82 0.82
CA ILE A 57 9.95 7.26 -0.47
C ILE A 57 10.14 5.75 -0.34
N SER A 58 10.87 5.31 0.70
CA SER A 58 11.02 3.87 1.00
C SER A 58 9.68 3.21 1.23
N LEU A 59 8.77 3.84 2.00
CA LEU A 59 7.46 3.28 2.27
C LEU A 59 6.63 3.07 1.00
N ARG A 60 6.64 4.03 0.04
CA ARG A 60 5.94 3.87 -1.25
C ARG A 60 6.50 2.70 -2.06
N LEU A 61 7.81 2.57 -2.13
CA LEU A 61 8.45 1.48 -2.87
C LEU A 61 8.22 0.13 -2.19
N THR A 62 8.26 0.07 -0.85
CA THR A 62 7.98 -1.16 -0.11
C THR A 62 6.53 -1.61 -0.23
N GLU A 63 5.56 -0.71 -0.48
CA GLU A 63 4.17 -1.08 -0.80
C GLU A 63 4.07 -1.86 -2.12
N LEU A 64 4.95 -1.61 -3.09
CA LEU A 64 5.00 -2.33 -4.36
C LEU A 64 5.67 -3.70 -4.23
N ILE A 65 6.63 -3.82 -3.31
CA ILE A 65 7.47 -5.03 -3.18
C ILE A 65 6.91 -6.02 -2.15
N PHE A 66 6.23 -5.55 -1.10
CA PHE A 66 5.83 -6.36 0.05
C PHE A 66 4.34 -6.25 0.36
N ASN A 67 3.82 -7.28 1.03
CA ASN A 67 2.47 -7.26 1.58
C ASN A 67 2.49 -7.43 3.11
N GLY A 68 1.42 -6.95 3.76
CA GLY A 68 1.10 -7.25 5.16
C GLY A 68 0.14 -8.43 5.28
N LEU A 69 -0.25 -8.79 6.50
CA LEU A 69 -1.36 -9.75 6.71
C LEU A 69 -2.67 -9.16 6.19
N VAL A 70 -2.89 -7.88 6.43
CA VAL A 70 -3.99 -7.09 5.90
C VAL A 70 -3.45 -5.87 5.16
N GLY A 71 -4.22 -5.34 4.22
CA GLY A 71 -3.97 -4.09 3.53
C GLY A 71 -4.99 -3.01 3.91
N ILE A 72 -4.75 -1.82 3.40
CA ILE A 72 -5.67 -0.68 3.50
C ILE A 72 -5.93 -0.21 2.08
N ASN A 73 -7.22 -0.18 1.67
CA ASN A 73 -7.59 0.26 0.34
C ASN A 73 -7.71 1.79 0.23
N GLU A 74 -8.01 2.30 -0.95
CA GLU A 74 -8.18 3.73 -1.24
C GLU A 74 -9.28 4.40 -0.39
N LYS A 75 -10.26 3.62 0.07
CA LYS A 75 -11.34 4.08 0.97
C LYS A 75 -10.97 4.02 2.44
N GLN A 76 -9.71 3.72 2.78
CA GLN A 76 -9.22 3.52 4.14
C GLN A 76 -9.87 2.31 4.86
N GLU A 77 -10.37 1.33 4.10
CA GLU A 77 -10.93 0.10 4.65
C GLU A 77 -9.87 -0.98 4.73
N ILE A 78 -9.95 -1.81 5.77
CA ILE A 78 -9.03 -2.95 5.93
C ILE A 78 -9.48 -4.07 5.00
N VAL A 79 -8.55 -4.53 4.16
CA VAL A 79 -8.79 -5.58 3.17
C VAL A 79 -7.85 -6.77 3.38
N PRO A 80 -8.27 -8.00 2.98
CA PRO A 80 -7.41 -9.16 2.98
C PRO A 80 -6.18 -8.99 2.09
N GLU A 81 -5.00 -9.37 2.61
CA GLU A 81 -3.77 -9.48 1.82
C GLU A 81 -3.17 -10.88 1.96
N LEU A 82 -2.06 -11.05 2.70
CA LEU A 82 -1.47 -12.37 2.95
C LEU A 82 -2.38 -13.27 3.79
N ALA A 83 -3.20 -12.68 4.67
CA ALA A 83 -4.32 -13.38 5.29
C ALA A 83 -5.57 -13.24 4.41
N GLU A 84 -6.24 -14.35 4.11
CA GLU A 84 -7.52 -14.34 3.39
C GLU A 84 -8.70 -13.99 4.31
N ARG A 85 -8.59 -14.30 5.61
CA ARG A 85 -9.54 -13.97 6.66
C ARG A 85 -8.87 -13.97 8.03
N TRP A 86 -9.57 -13.44 9.02
CA TRP A 86 -9.13 -13.43 10.42
C TRP A 86 -10.31 -13.54 11.38
N GLU A 87 -10.02 -13.91 12.59
CA GLU A 87 -10.95 -13.95 13.71
C GLU A 87 -10.41 -13.11 14.87
N ARG A 88 -11.30 -12.46 15.59
CA ARG A 88 -10.98 -11.69 16.79
C ARG A 88 -11.73 -12.27 17.96
N SER A 89 -11.07 -12.49 19.10
CA SER A 89 -11.71 -12.91 20.34
C SER A 89 -12.66 -11.84 20.89
N SER A 90 -13.64 -12.26 21.68
CA SER A 90 -14.64 -11.36 22.28
C SER A 90 -14.03 -10.31 23.20
N ASP A 91 -12.92 -10.65 23.90
CA ASP A 91 -12.16 -9.72 24.73
C ASP A 91 -11.25 -8.78 23.93
N GLY A 92 -11.17 -8.98 22.60
CA GLY A 92 -10.36 -8.16 21.70
C GLY A 92 -8.86 -8.29 21.85
N ARG A 93 -8.37 -9.29 22.56
CA ARG A 93 -6.94 -9.51 22.81
C ARG A 93 -6.30 -10.51 21.86
N THR A 94 -7.07 -11.38 21.22
CA THR A 94 -6.54 -12.41 20.32
C THR A 94 -7.01 -12.18 18.90
N TYR A 95 -6.07 -12.31 17.96
CA TYR A 95 -6.32 -12.28 16.52
C TYR A 95 -5.72 -13.53 15.90
N THR A 96 -6.56 -14.33 15.24
CA THR A 96 -6.15 -15.50 14.48
C THR A 96 -6.26 -15.20 12.99
N PHE A 97 -5.15 -15.27 12.27
CA PHE A 97 -5.08 -15.02 10.83
C PHE A 97 -4.94 -16.35 10.10
N TYR A 98 -5.75 -16.52 9.05
CA TYR A 98 -5.70 -17.64 8.12
C TYR A 98 -5.02 -17.18 6.84
N LEU A 99 -3.85 -17.75 6.57
CA LEU A 99 -2.96 -17.31 5.51
C LEU A 99 -3.34 -17.94 4.17
N ARG A 100 -3.13 -17.21 3.07
CA ARG A 100 -3.27 -17.73 1.71
C ARG A 100 -2.24 -18.82 1.45
N LYS A 101 -2.67 -19.86 0.73
CA LYS A 101 -1.79 -20.97 0.34
C LYS A 101 -1.11 -20.78 -1.02
N ASN A 102 -1.58 -19.82 -1.82
CA ASN A 102 -1.11 -19.52 -3.17
C ASN A 102 -0.18 -18.31 -3.23
N VAL A 103 0.50 -17.98 -2.13
CA VAL A 103 1.47 -16.88 -2.07
C VAL A 103 2.88 -17.45 -2.07
N THR A 104 3.71 -16.89 -2.95
CA THR A 104 5.14 -17.19 -2.99
C THR A 104 5.96 -15.92 -2.84
N TRP A 105 7.15 -16.06 -2.29
CA TRP A 105 8.16 -15.02 -2.29
C TRP A 105 8.69 -14.81 -3.71
N HIS A 106 9.10 -13.58 -4.03
CA HIS A 106 9.80 -13.28 -5.27
C HIS A 106 11.00 -14.20 -5.41
N PRO A 107 11.17 -14.93 -6.54
CA PRO A 107 12.35 -15.75 -6.74
C PRO A 107 13.57 -14.87 -6.99
N ARG A 108 14.75 -15.31 -6.51
CA ARG A 108 16.01 -14.82 -7.02
C ARG A 108 16.31 -15.48 -8.36
N GLU A 109 17.21 -14.88 -9.14
CA GLU A 109 17.59 -15.43 -10.44
C GLU A 109 18.12 -16.87 -10.27
N GLY A 110 17.48 -17.81 -11.00
CA GLY A 110 17.81 -19.25 -10.93
C GLY A 110 17.23 -19.99 -9.72
N GLU A 111 16.45 -19.33 -8.85
CA GLU A 111 15.78 -19.98 -7.72
C GLU A 111 14.30 -20.22 -8.01
N GLU A 112 13.78 -21.36 -7.53
CA GLU A 112 12.34 -21.60 -7.50
C GLU A 112 11.64 -20.74 -6.45
N PRO A 113 10.41 -20.25 -6.72
CA PRO A 113 9.64 -19.48 -5.76
C PRO A 113 9.33 -20.29 -4.49
N LYS A 114 9.64 -19.74 -3.32
CA LYS A 114 9.37 -20.38 -2.03
C LYS A 114 8.00 -19.95 -1.50
N PRO A 115 7.21 -20.84 -0.87
CA PRO A 115 5.90 -20.49 -0.33
C PRO A 115 6.02 -19.56 0.89
N PHE A 116 5.07 -18.64 1.03
CA PHE A 116 4.85 -17.86 2.24
C PHE A 116 4.11 -18.72 3.28
N THR A 117 4.58 -18.72 4.51
CA THR A 117 4.00 -19.52 5.60
C THR A 117 3.93 -18.74 6.92
N ALA A 118 3.30 -19.34 7.93
CA ALA A 118 3.25 -18.80 9.29
C ALA A 118 4.65 -18.64 9.92
N GLU A 119 5.63 -19.40 9.46
CA GLU A 119 7.02 -19.22 9.93
C GLU A 119 7.61 -17.88 9.55
N ASP A 120 7.28 -17.36 8.36
CA ASP A 120 7.73 -16.04 7.91
C ASP A 120 7.09 -14.92 8.76
N VAL A 121 5.84 -15.10 9.15
CA VAL A 121 5.14 -14.15 10.06
C VAL A 121 5.83 -14.09 11.42
N ILE A 122 6.11 -15.25 12.02
CA ILE A 122 6.83 -15.34 13.30
C ILE A 122 8.24 -14.76 13.16
N PHE A 123 8.93 -15.12 12.07
CA PHE A 123 10.26 -14.60 11.78
C PHE A 123 10.27 -13.08 11.69
N THR A 124 9.36 -12.50 10.90
CA THR A 124 9.23 -11.04 10.74
C THR A 124 9.06 -10.35 12.10
N TYR A 125 8.14 -10.86 12.93
CA TYR A 125 7.92 -10.31 14.25
C TYR A 125 9.16 -10.41 15.15
N LYS A 126 9.85 -11.56 15.16
CA LYS A 126 11.07 -11.77 15.95
C LYS A 126 12.18 -10.80 15.52
N ILE A 127 12.43 -10.66 14.21
CA ILE A 127 13.41 -9.71 13.67
C ILE A 127 13.06 -8.28 14.09
N MET A 128 11.82 -7.87 13.92
CA MET A 128 11.33 -6.54 14.25
C MET A 128 11.50 -6.21 15.75
N MET A 129 11.25 -7.18 16.63
CA MET A 129 11.32 -6.98 18.08
C MET A 129 12.70 -7.21 18.67
N HIS A 130 13.66 -7.72 17.90
CA HIS A 130 14.99 -8.03 18.40
C HIS A 130 15.74 -6.75 18.85
N PRO A 131 16.45 -6.76 20.01
CA PRO A 131 17.14 -5.55 20.54
C PRO A 131 18.15 -4.93 19.58
N LYS A 132 18.85 -5.73 18.78
CA LYS A 132 19.87 -5.29 17.82
C LYS A 132 19.29 -4.77 16.51
N THR A 133 18.03 -5.05 16.16
CA THR A 133 17.37 -4.47 15.00
C THR A 133 16.99 -3.02 15.29
N ILE A 134 17.57 -2.09 14.56
CA ILE A 134 17.28 -0.65 14.70
C ILE A 134 16.07 -0.36 13.79
N THR A 135 14.90 -0.23 14.39
CA THR A 135 13.64 -0.03 13.68
C THR A 135 12.69 0.88 14.46
N PRO A 136 11.92 1.76 13.79
CA PRO A 136 10.86 2.53 14.41
C PRO A 136 9.65 1.65 14.78
N LEU A 137 9.55 0.44 14.21
CA LEU A 137 8.41 -0.43 14.39
C LEU A 137 8.32 -1.03 15.79
N LYS A 138 9.44 -1.25 16.47
CA LYS A 138 9.49 -1.86 17.80
C LYS A 138 8.49 -1.20 18.78
N VAL A 139 8.54 0.12 18.91
CA VAL A 139 7.64 0.87 19.82
C VAL A 139 6.19 0.77 19.35
N ARG A 140 5.95 0.72 18.02
CA ARG A 140 4.60 0.62 17.46
C ARG A 140 3.93 -0.72 17.73
N TYR A 141 4.73 -1.80 17.91
CA TYR A 141 4.24 -3.18 18.01
C TYR A 141 4.53 -3.85 19.35
N GLU A 142 5.08 -3.13 20.33
CA GLU A 142 5.32 -3.62 21.70
C GLU A 142 4.02 -4.04 22.44
N PHE A 143 2.87 -3.68 21.91
CA PHE A 143 1.56 -4.10 22.44
C PHE A 143 1.24 -5.57 22.17
N ILE A 144 1.95 -6.21 21.22
CA ILE A 144 1.85 -7.65 20.96
C ILE A 144 2.61 -8.37 22.07
N ASP A 145 1.96 -9.34 22.69
CA ASP A 145 2.51 -10.19 23.74
C ASP A 145 3.16 -11.44 23.14
N THR A 146 2.38 -12.24 22.39
CA THR A 146 2.87 -13.46 21.76
C THR A 146 2.40 -13.57 20.31
N VAL A 147 3.21 -14.30 19.51
CA VAL A 147 2.87 -14.74 18.16
C VAL A 147 3.14 -16.23 18.08
N GLU A 148 2.11 -17.01 17.76
CA GLU A 148 2.15 -18.47 17.76
C GLU A 148 1.75 -19.03 16.40
N LYS A 149 2.53 -19.98 15.89
CA LYS A 149 2.16 -20.81 14.74
C LYS A 149 1.21 -21.91 15.20
N LEU A 150 -0.03 -21.91 14.72
CA LEU A 150 -0.95 -23.00 14.96
C LEU A 150 -0.78 -24.13 13.93
N ASN A 151 -0.52 -23.76 12.68
CA ASN A 151 -0.09 -24.65 11.58
C ASN A 151 0.62 -23.80 10.51
N ASP A 152 0.99 -24.39 9.37
CA ASP A 152 1.74 -23.68 8.31
C ASP A 152 1.00 -22.47 7.72
N TYR A 153 -0.33 -22.43 7.83
CA TYR A 153 -1.18 -21.38 7.27
C TYR A 153 -2.10 -20.72 8.30
N THR A 154 -1.78 -20.87 9.59
CA THR A 154 -2.57 -20.22 10.65
C THR A 154 -1.65 -19.70 11.74
N VAL A 155 -1.75 -18.39 12.00
CA VAL A 155 -0.96 -17.71 13.03
C VAL A 155 -1.89 -16.98 14.01
N LYS A 156 -1.55 -17.05 15.29
CA LYS A 156 -2.29 -16.40 16.37
C LYS A 156 -1.42 -15.31 17.02
N PHE A 157 -1.97 -14.13 17.14
CA PHE A 157 -1.39 -13.01 17.88
C PHE A 157 -2.20 -12.80 19.16
N THR A 158 -1.51 -12.71 20.30
CA THR A 158 -2.08 -12.30 21.58
C THR A 158 -1.56 -10.91 21.92
N LEU A 159 -2.45 -10.01 22.32
CA LEU A 159 -2.13 -8.64 22.69
C LEU A 159 -2.08 -8.51 24.23
N LYS A 160 -1.16 -7.69 24.75
CA LYS A 160 -1.07 -7.38 26.19
C LYS A 160 -2.36 -6.77 26.72
N ARG A 161 -3.07 -6.02 25.89
CA ARG A 161 -4.38 -5.40 26.16
C ARG A 161 -5.15 -5.16 24.86
N PRO A 162 -6.49 -5.03 24.91
CA PRO A 162 -7.26 -4.64 23.75
C PRO A 162 -6.81 -3.27 23.26
N ILE A 163 -6.69 -3.09 21.93
CA ILE A 163 -6.28 -1.85 21.28
C ILE A 163 -7.34 -1.45 20.26
N LEU A 164 -7.66 -0.17 20.26
CA LEU A 164 -8.53 0.39 19.23
C LEU A 164 -7.84 0.27 17.85
N ASN A 165 -8.60 -0.16 16.85
CA ASN A 165 -8.11 -0.35 15.48
C ASN A 165 -6.86 -1.26 15.38
N ALA A 166 -6.73 -2.24 16.28
CA ALA A 166 -5.60 -3.17 16.29
C ALA A 166 -5.42 -3.88 14.95
N LEU A 167 -6.52 -4.21 14.25
CA LEU A 167 -6.47 -4.94 12.98
C LEU A 167 -5.69 -4.17 11.91
N ALA A 168 -5.87 -2.85 11.78
CA ALA A 168 -5.13 -2.02 10.83
C ALA A 168 -3.60 -2.06 11.08
N LYS A 169 -3.17 -2.33 12.30
CA LYS A 169 -1.75 -2.43 12.65
C LYS A 169 -1.07 -3.68 12.07
N PHE A 170 -1.83 -4.71 11.69
CA PHE A 170 -1.28 -5.90 11.03
C PHE A 170 -1.02 -5.71 9.52
N SER A 171 -1.02 -4.47 9.04
CA SER A 171 -0.58 -4.09 7.70
C SER A 171 0.95 -3.96 7.57
N PHE A 172 1.73 -4.15 8.65
CA PHE A 172 3.18 -4.17 8.52
C PHE A 172 3.65 -5.28 7.58
N LYS A 173 4.68 -4.98 6.81
CA LYS A 173 5.12 -5.86 5.72
C LYS A 173 5.88 -7.07 6.26
N MET A 174 5.65 -8.22 5.64
CA MET A 174 6.32 -9.48 5.97
C MET A 174 7.64 -9.60 5.21
N ILE A 175 8.66 -10.19 5.84
CA ILE A 175 9.93 -10.54 5.24
C ILE A 175 10.15 -12.06 5.30
N PRO A 176 10.83 -12.64 4.30
CA PRO A 176 11.03 -14.09 4.25
C PRO A 176 12.08 -14.55 5.27
N LYS A 177 11.83 -15.70 5.89
CA LYS A 177 12.77 -16.34 6.81
C LYS A 177 14.12 -16.67 6.15
N HIS A 178 14.09 -16.92 4.84
CA HIS A 178 15.28 -17.23 4.04
C HIS A 178 15.94 -16.01 3.36
N GLY A 179 15.45 -14.79 3.64
CA GLY A 179 15.94 -13.54 3.03
C GLY A 179 17.17 -12.98 3.73
N PRO A 180 17.07 -12.60 5.01
CA PRO A 180 18.18 -12.09 5.78
C PRO A 180 19.32 -13.08 5.97
N SER A 181 20.56 -12.58 5.90
CA SER A 181 21.76 -13.37 6.14
C SER A 181 21.88 -13.80 7.60
N ASN A 182 21.41 -12.95 8.53
CA ASN A 182 21.33 -13.27 9.94
C ASN A 182 19.88 -13.66 10.32
N PRO A 183 19.67 -14.88 10.84
CA PRO A 183 18.31 -15.35 11.17
C PRO A 183 17.73 -14.75 12.46
N THR A 184 18.46 -13.85 13.13
CA THR A 184 18.09 -13.35 14.46
C THR A 184 17.73 -11.87 14.45
N TYR A 185 18.49 -11.05 13.73
CA TYR A 185 18.29 -9.60 13.66
C TYR A 185 18.74 -9.06 12.31
N LEU A 186 18.24 -7.87 11.96
CA LEU A 186 18.54 -7.22 10.68
C LEU A 186 19.47 -6.03 10.91
N THR A 187 20.53 -5.96 10.09
CA THR A 187 21.45 -4.81 10.02
C THR A 187 21.32 -4.11 8.67
N ARG A 188 21.76 -2.86 8.57
CA ARG A 188 21.73 -2.10 7.33
C ARG A 188 22.60 -2.68 6.23
N ASP A 189 23.63 -3.42 6.59
CA ASP A 189 24.61 -4.02 5.68
C ASP A 189 24.21 -5.44 5.24
N ASP A 190 23.05 -5.94 5.69
CA ASP A 190 22.55 -7.25 5.29
C ASP A 190 22.24 -7.26 3.79
N ALA A 191 22.62 -8.35 3.12
CA ALA A 191 22.39 -8.52 1.69
C ALA A 191 20.90 -8.44 1.31
N PHE A 192 20.02 -8.86 2.21
CA PHE A 192 18.57 -8.71 2.03
C PHE A 192 18.14 -7.23 1.96
N VAL A 193 18.74 -6.36 2.77
CA VAL A 193 18.43 -4.92 2.77
C VAL A 193 18.82 -4.26 1.45
N GLN A 194 19.90 -4.73 0.83
CA GLN A 194 20.38 -4.20 -0.46
C GLN A 194 19.60 -4.77 -1.65
N ASN A 195 19.14 -6.01 -1.56
CA ASN A 195 18.37 -6.69 -2.60
C ASN A 195 17.18 -7.46 -1.99
N PRO A 196 16.13 -6.74 -1.56
CA PRO A 196 14.99 -7.32 -0.88
C PRO A 196 14.12 -8.15 -1.83
N ILE A 197 13.57 -9.22 -1.28
CA ILE A 197 12.55 -10.04 -1.93
C ILE A 197 11.26 -9.97 -1.10
N GLY A 198 10.15 -9.76 -1.76
CA GLY A 198 8.84 -9.62 -1.15
C GLY A 198 7.82 -10.59 -1.74
N THR A 199 6.55 -10.30 -1.49
CA THR A 199 5.38 -11.02 -2.04
C THR A 199 4.51 -10.12 -2.91
N GLY A 200 4.94 -8.87 -3.10
CA GLY A 200 4.17 -7.80 -3.72
C GLY A 200 3.96 -7.93 -5.22
N PRO A 201 3.20 -6.99 -5.81
CA PRO A 201 2.93 -6.97 -7.24
C PRO A 201 4.16 -6.72 -8.11
N TYR A 202 5.22 -6.12 -7.55
CA TYR A 202 6.47 -5.84 -8.27
C TYR A 202 7.67 -6.37 -7.51
N MET A 203 8.67 -6.82 -8.26
CA MET A 203 9.95 -7.34 -7.77
C MET A 203 11.05 -6.32 -8.05
N LEU A 204 11.99 -6.15 -7.13
CA LEU A 204 13.21 -5.40 -7.40
C LEU A 204 14.03 -6.12 -8.47
N LYS A 205 14.27 -5.43 -9.59
CA LYS A 205 15.10 -5.98 -10.69
C LYS A 205 16.53 -5.43 -10.64
N ASN A 206 16.66 -4.13 -10.42
CA ASN A 206 17.97 -3.47 -10.40
C ASN A 206 17.89 -2.08 -9.75
N ILE A 207 19.04 -1.61 -9.27
CA ILE A 207 19.28 -0.21 -8.91
C ILE A 207 20.43 0.27 -9.80
N THR A 208 20.21 1.26 -10.66
CA THR A 208 21.21 1.75 -11.61
C THR A 208 22.31 2.56 -10.92
N ALA A 209 23.35 2.92 -11.67
CA ALA A 209 24.42 3.83 -11.19
C ALA A 209 23.85 5.21 -10.82
N GLU A 210 22.84 5.68 -11.54
CA GLU A 210 22.12 6.94 -11.30
C GLU A 210 21.12 6.81 -10.14
N ARG A 211 21.07 5.65 -9.50
CA ARG A 211 20.17 5.34 -8.39
C ARG A 211 18.70 5.27 -8.75
N GLU A 212 18.38 5.05 -10.03
CA GLU A 212 17.02 4.67 -10.43
C GLU A 212 16.71 3.28 -9.92
N ILE A 213 15.49 3.11 -9.39
CA ILE A 213 15.01 1.80 -8.91
C ILE A 213 14.11 1.21 -9.96
N ILE A 214 14.50 0.06 -10.49
CA ILE A 214 13.78 -0.67 -11.52
C ILE A 214 13.05 -1.84 -10.88
N LEU A 215 11.74 -1.83 -10.98
CA LEU A 215 10.86 -2.90 -10.54
C LEU A 215 10.24 -3.59 -11.75
N ALA A 216 10.17 -4.92 -11.73
CA ALA A 216 9.50 -5.74 -12.74
C ALA A 216 8.21 -6.32 -12.17
N ALA A 217 7.20 -6.50 -13.02
CA ALA A 217 5.95 -7.14 -12.62
C ALA A 217 6.19 -8.54 -12.09
N ASN A 218 5.47 -8.91 -11.03
CA ASN A 218 5.42 -10.26 -10.50
C ASN A 218 4.33 -11.05 -11.24
N ASP A 219 4.72 -11.91 -12.16
CA ASP A 219 3.79 -12.73 -12.95
C ASP A 219 2.96 -13.69 -12.07
N ASN A 220 3.50 -14.08 -10.90
CA ASN A 220 2.87 -14.98 -9.94
C ASN A 220 2.18 -14.24 -8.78
N TYR A 221 1.87 -12.95 -8.94
CA TYR A 221 1.24 -12.21 -7.86
C TYR A 221 -0.15 -12.78 -7.53
N PHE A 222 -0.39 -13.09 -6.27
CA PHE A 222 -1.59 -13.81 -5.80
C PHE A 222 -2.93 -13.07 -6.03
N LYS A 223 -2.90 -11.77 -6.31
CA LYS A 223 -4.08 -10.96 -6.71
C LYS A 223 -4.17 -10.77 -8.24
N GLY A 224 -3.34 -11.44 -9.01
CA GLY A 224 -3.22 -11.28 -10.45
C GLY A 224 -2.02 -10.41 -10.85
N ARG A 225 -1.44 -10.73 -12.00
CA ARG A 225 -0.30 -9.99 -12.55
C ARG A 225 -0.65 -8.51 -12.75
N PRO A 226 0.23 -7.57 -12.37
CA PRO A 226 0.06 -6.15 -12.70
C PRO A 226 0.02 -5.91 -14.21
N HIS A 227 -0.75 -4.92 -14.65
CA HIS A 227 -0.84 -4.58 -16.07
C HIS A 227 0.46 -3.96 -16.63
N ILE A 228 1.16 -3.16 -15.84
CA ILE A 228 2.42 -2.51 -16.21
C ILE A 228 3.58 -3.48 -15.98
N ASP A 229 4.41 -3.73 -17.00
CA ASP A 229 5.54 -4.66 -16.89
C ASP A 229 6.68 -4.14 -16.02
N LYS A 230 6.92 -2.84 -16.07
CA LYS A 230 8.09 -2.23 -15.44
C LYS A 230 7.74 -0.88 -14.81
N ILE A 231 8.20 -0.66 -13.59
CA ILE A 231 8.18 0.64 -12.92
C ILE A 231 9.62 1.12 -12.74
N VAL A 232 9.87 2.38 -13.08
CA VAL A 232 11.16 3.04 -12.88
C VAL A 232 10.96 4.24 -11.96
N ALA A 233 11.43 4.14 -10.72
CA ALA A 233 11.44 5.27 -9.78
C ALA A 233 12.75 6.05 -9.96
N LYS A 234 12.66 7.31 -10.40
CA LYS A 234 13.78 8.19 -10.68
C LYS A 234 13.96 9.21 -9.55
N PRO A 235 15.11 9.26 -8.88
CA PRO A 235 15.35 10.23 -7.82
C PRO A 235 15.72 11.59 -8.40
N PHE A 236 15.11 12.65 -7.88
CA PHE A 236 15.42 14.03 -8.19
C PHE A 236 15.87 14.77 -6.93
N ALA A 237 16.93 15.58 -7.03
CA ALA A 237 17.40 16.40 -5.92
C ALA A 237 16.60 17.70 -5.76
N ASP A 238 15.89 18.12 -6.81
CA ASP A 238 15.10 19.35 -6.85
C ASP A 238 13.72 19.09 -7.45
N GLN A 239 12.68 19.63 -6.80
CA GLN A 239 11.30 19.43 -7.20
C GLN A 239 10.96 20.16 -8.51
N ASN A 240 11.62 21.30 -8.80
CA ASN A 240 11.38 22.02 -10.05
C ASN A 240 11.95 21.24 -11.23
N ILE A 241 13.14 20.65 -11.07
CA ILE A 241 13.74 19.78 -12.09
C ILE A 241 12.83 18.56 -12.34
N MET A 242 12.25 18.00 -11.29
CA MET A 242 11.29 16.88 -11.40
C MET A 242 10.02 17.32 -12.17
N THR A 243 9.44 18.49 -11.86
CA THR A 243 8.29 19.03 -12.61
C THR A 243 8.66 19.26 -14.08
N GLN A 244 9.83 19.85 -14.37
CA GLN A 244 10.30 20.03 -15.76
C GLN A 244 10.46 18.68 -16.47
N ALA A 245 11.01 17.65 -15.81
CA ALA A 245 11.13 16.32 -16.39
C ALA A 245 9.77 15.74 -16.80
N LEU A 246 8.71 15.97 -16.00
CA LEU A 246 7.34 15.63 -16.37
C LEU A 246 6.88 16.42 -17.60
N MET A 247 7.05 17.74 -17.61
CA MET A 247 6.61 18.62 -18.70
C MET A 247 7.28 18.27 -20.03
N PHE A 248 8.54 17.80 -20.00
CA PHE A 248 9.31 17.35 -21.17
C PHE A 248 9.17 15.84 -21.48
N ASN A 249 8.22 15.14 -20.83
CA ASN A 249 7.97 13.68 -21.00
C ASN A 249 9.20 12.80 -20.72
N ALA A 250 10.13 13.27 -19.87
CA ALA A 250 11.26 12.46 -19.39
C ALA A 250 10.85 11.49 -18.27
N ILE A 251 9.70 11.75 -17.65
CA ILE A 251 8.98 10.87 -16.73
C ILE A 251 7.47 10.97 -16.98
N ASP A 252 6.73 9.94 -16.59
CA ASP A 252 5.29 9.81 -16.84
C ASP A 252 4.44 10.34 -15.67
N MET A 253 5.00 10.37 -14.45
CA MET A 253 4.26 10.70 -13.24
C MET A 253 5.16 11.36 -12.19
N ILE A 254 4.57 12.24 -11.38
CA ILE A 254 5.13 12.72 -10.11
C ILE A 254 4.12 12.49 -8.99
N VAL A 255 4.59 12.13 -7.80
CA VAL A 255 3.72 11.79 -6.66
C VAL A 255 3.23 13.03 -5.93
N LEU A 256 4.08 14.04 -5.81
CA LEU A 256 3.78 15.30 -5.13
C LEU A 256 4.04 16.48 -6.07
N VAL A 257 2.99 17.18 -6.44
CA VAL A 257 3.06 18.43 -7.22
C VAL A 257 3.28 19.59 -6.29
N ASN A 258 4.23 20.47 -6.62
CA ASN A 258 4.37 21.74 -5.91
C ASN A 258 3.09 22.57 -6.14
N PRO A 259 2.46 23.12 -5.11
CA PRO A 259 1.23 23.91 -5.25
C PRO A 259 1.31 25.01 -6.30
N ARG A 260 2.46 25.68 -6.47
CA ARG A 260 2.67 26.73 -7.47
C ARG A 260 2.60 26.22 -8.92
N ASP A 261 2.91 24.91 -9.15
CA ASP A 261 2.97 24.32 -10.50
C ASP A 261 1.60 23.73 -10.90
N ILE A 262 0.65 23.63 -9.95
CA ILE A 262 -0.71 23.10 -10.17
C ILE A 262 -1.43 23.80 -11.34
N PRO A 263 -1.47 25.17 -11.43
CA PRO A 263 -2.18 25.83 -12.52
C PRO A 263 -1.61 25.49 -13.91
N GLU A 264 -0.30 25.37 -14.04
CA GLU A 264 0.36 25.01 -15.29
C GLU A 264 0.01 23.57 -15.69
N ILE A 265 0.13 22.63 -14.77
CA ILE A 265 -0.18 21.19 -15.00
C ILE A 265 -1.66 21.01 -15.34
N GLN A 266 -2.59 21.69 -14.65
CA GLN A 266 -4.02 21.63 -14.94
C GLN A 266 -4.38 22.26 -16.29
N GLY A 267 -3.64 23.24 -16.74
CA GLY A 267 -3.81 23.91 -18.04
C GLY A 267 -3.37 23.04 -19.23
N ASP A 268 -2.53 22.04 -19.00
CA ASP A 268 -2.01 21.17 -20.03
C ASP A 268 -2.80 19.83 -20.11
N LYS A 269 -3.53 19.65 -21.23
CA LYS A 269 -4.38 18.47 -21.46
C LYS A 269 -3.63 17.13 -21.53
N ARG A 270 -2.30 17.14 -21.60
CA ARG A 270 -1.48 15.92 -21.55
C ARG A 270 -1.46 15.29 -20.16
N PHE A 271 -1.78 16.05 -19.10
CA PHE A 271 -1.68 15.61 -17.72
C PHE A 271 -3.04 15.47 -17.06
N ILE A 272 -3.10 14.53 -16.14
CA ILE A 272 -4.23 14.34 -15.22
C ILE A 272 -3.72 14.61 -13.81
N LEU A 273 -4.28 15.63 -13.16
CA LEU A 273 -4.05 15.88 -11.75
C LEU A 273 -5.06 15.09 -10.92
N GLN A 274 -4.57 14.09 -10.18
CA GLN A 274 -5.40 13.25 -9.31
C GLN A 274 -5.18 13.61 -7.85
N PRO A 275 -6.07 14.38 -7.20
CA PRO A 275 -5.97 14.64 -5.77
C PRO A 275 -6.33 13.39 -4.96
N TYR A 276 -5.63 13.18 -3.85
CA TYR A 276 -5.94 12.12 -2.89
C TYR A 276 -5.85 12.63 -1.46
N ASN A 277 -6.64 12.03 -0.57
CA ASN A 277 -6.63 12.38 0.85
C ASN A 277 -5.46 11.67 1.54
N ALA A 278 -4.50 12.42 2.03
CA ALA A 278 -3.43 11.89 2.84
C ALA A 278 -3.83 11.86 4.33
N LEU A 279 -3.53 10.77 5.03
CA LEU A 279 -3.64 10.69 6.49
C LEU A 279 -2.41 11.34 7.13
N SER A 280 -2.22 12.63 6.86
CA SER A 280 -1.09 13.41 7.36
C SER A 280 -1.55 14.74 7.91
N TYR A 281 -0.78 15.28 8.83
CA TYR A 281 -1.00 16.63 9.36
C TYR A 281 0.35 17.31 9.57
N SER A 282 0.38 18.61 9.36
CA SER A 282 1.53 19.45 9.69
C SER A 282 1.44 19.95 11.11
N PHE A 283 2.53 20.00 11.82
CA PHE A 283 2.58 20.48 13.20
C PHE A 283 3.87 21.26 13.50
N PHE A 284 3.79 22.11 14.50
CA PHE A 284 4.97 22.74 15.09
C PHE A 284 5.42 21.96 16.30
N GLY A 285 6.65 21.44 16.25
CA GLY A 285 7.30 20.80 17.39
C GLY A 285 8.10 21.83 18.19
N TYR A 286 7.85 21.93 19.50
CA TYR A 286 8.59 22.81 20.39
C TYR A 286 9.65 22.04 21.18
N ASN A 287 10.90 22.49 21.12
CA ASN A 287 11.95 21.95 21.98
C ASN A 287 11.77 22.46 23.42
N VAL A 288 11.09 21.67 24.24
CA VAL A 288 10.81 22.03 25.65
C VAL A 288 12.05 22.04 26.57
N ARG A 289 13.22 21.60 26.08
CA ARG A 289 14.50 21.78 26.79
C ARG A 289 15.00 23.23 26.73
N ASN A 290 14.51 24.03 25.77
CA ASN A 290 14.75 25.46 25.74
C ASN A 290 13.92 26.11 26.85
N PRO A 291 14.52 26.84 27.80
CA PRO A 291 13.83 27.46 28.95
C PRO A 291 12.66 28.35 28.55
N LEU A 292 12.76 29.11 27.43
CA LEU A 292 11.68 29.94 26.90
C LEU A 292 10.50 29.12 26.48
N LEU A 293 10.75 27.98 25.82
CA LEU A 293 9.71 27.09 25.27
C LEU A 293 9.21 26.06 26.29
N ALA A 294 9.85 25.96 27.46
CA ALA A 294 9.40 25.13 28.58
C ALA A 294 8.06 25.65 29.15
N ASP A 295 7.83 26.97 29.13
CA ASP A 295 6.57 27.55 29.58
C ASP A 295 5.43 27.25 28.58
N LYS A 296 4.38 26.58 29.07
CA LYS A 296 3.19 26.24 28.29
C LYS A 296 2.48 27.49 27.71
N ARG A 297 2.51 28.64 28.40
CA ARG A 297 1.89 29.89 27.95
C ARG A 297 2.56 30.41 26.70
N VAL A 298 3.90 30.34 26.64
CA VAL A 298 4.68 30.75 25.47
C VAL A 298 4.34 29.87 24.27
N ARG A 299 4.30 28.53 24.42
CA ARG A 299 3.91 27.63 23.34
C ARG A 299 2.47 27.88 22.83
N LYS A 300 1.53 28.18 23.76
CA LYS A 300 0.18 28.56 23.38
C LYS A 300 0.16 29.87 22.59
N ALA A 301 0.93 30.88 23.00
CA ALA A 301 1.02 32.16 22.28
C ALA A 301 1.48 31.96 20.83
N PHE A 302 2.53 31.15 20.59
CA PHE A 302 2.95 30.78 19.23
C PHE A 302 1.83 30.09 18.45
N THR A 303 1.10 29.17 19.07
CA THR A 303 -0.01 28.46 18.40
C THR A 303 -1.15 29.40 18.00
N TYR A 304 -1.46 30.39 18.83
CA TYR A 304 -2.49 31.40 18.52
C TYR A 304 -2.03 32.44 17.49
N ALA A 305 -0.73 32.69 17.38
CA ALA A 305 -0.16 33.63 16.39
C ALA A 305 -0.21 33.07 14.94
N VAL A 306 -0.43 31.77 14.77
CA VAL A 306 -0.50 31.15 13.43
C VAL A 306 -1.88 31.37 12.82
N ASN A 307 -1.93 32.11 11.70
CA ASN A 307 -3.13 32.22 10.88
C ASN A 307 -3.34 30.95 10.06
N ARG A 308 -4.13 30.02 10.58
CA ARG A 308 -4.36 28.72 9.92
C ARG A 308 -5.07 28.84 8.56
N GLN A 309 -5.93 29.85 8.37
CA GLN A 309 -6.63 30.07 7.11
C GLN A 309 -5.69 30.53 6.01
N GLU A 310 -4.69 31.33 6.35
CA GLU A 310 -3.68 31.81 5.43
C GLU A 310 -2.65 30.73 5.09
N TYR A 311 -2.35 29.85 6.05
CA TYR A 311 -1.47 28.71 5.85
C TYR A 311 -2.06 27.60 4.96
N GLN A 312 -3.39 27.56 4.80
CA GLN A 312 -4.12 26.57 3.98
C GLN A 312 -4.34 27.05 2.53
N LYS A 313 -4.01 28.29 2.21
CA LYS A 313 -4.04 28.82 0.84
C LYS A 313 -2.73 28.52 0.12
#